data_1ab6cdc1cf86878f0de84f82c8136a3f
#
_entry.id   1ab6cdc1cf86878f0de84f82c8136a3f
#
_cell.length_a   1.000
_cell.length_b   1.000
_cell.length_c   1.000
_cell.angle_alpha   90.00
_cell.angle_beta   90.00
_cell.angle_gamma   90.00
#
_symmetry.space_group_name_H-M   'P 1'
#
loop_
_entity.id
_entity.type
_entity.pdbx_description
1 polymer ?
#
loop_
_entity_poly.entity_id
_entity_poly.type
_entity_poly.pdbx_seq_one_letter_code
_entity_poly.pdbx_strand_id
1 'polypeptide(L)'
;TKAPTAGAIWRFAGLDPTSEWKTKELRPWNAKLKTLAWKIGESFVKVQNHEEDIYGKVYAERKLLEIERNEAGLFADQAAIKAAVVGKGTEAYKHYSKGKLSPGHIQSRSKRYAVKLFLAHYHHVAYKLHYGEEPPKPYVIDHLNHTHFIKPPNFE
;
A
#
# COMPACT_ATOMS: atom_id res chain seq x y z
N THR A 1 -15.97 6.57 14.78
CA THR A 1 -14.64 5.96 14.65
C THR A 1 -13.54 7.00 14.88
N LYS A 2 -12.37 6.60 15.42
CA LYS A 2 -11.21 7.49 15.61
C LYS A 2 -10.51 7.86 14.28
N ALA A 3 -10.95 7.32 13.17
CA ALA A 3 -10.38 7.55 11.85
C ALA A 3 -11.46 8.17 10.93
N PRO A 4 -11.49 9.49 10.76
CA PRO A 4 -12.49 10.17 9.95
C PRO A 4 -12.34 9.90 8.45
N THR A 5 -11.17 9.50 7.98
CA THR A 5 -10.89 9.24 6.56
C THR A 5 -10.09 7.96 6.37
N ALA A 6 -10.10 7.40 5.15
CA ALA A 6 -9.25 6.27 4.79
C ALA A 6 -7.75 6.59 4.98
N GLY A 7 -7.32 7.83 4.70
CA GLY A 7 -5.95 8.28 4.95
C GLY A 7 -5.55 8.22 6.41
N ALA A 8 -6.48 8.52 7.32
CA ALA A 8 -6.23 8.40 8.76
C ALA A 8 -5.98 6.94 9.19
N ILE A 9 -6.73 5.98 8.64
CA ILE A 9 -6.49 4.54 8.87
C ILE A 9 -5.11 4.13 8.31
N TRP A 10 -4.74 4.57 7.12
CA TRP A 10 -3.43 4.27 6.53
C TRP A 10 -2.28 4.78 7.39
N ARG A 11 -2.38 6.03 7.88
CA ARG A 11 -1.38 6.61 8.80
C ARG A 11 -1.31 5.81 10.10
N PHE A 12 -2.44 5.48 10.68
CA PHE A 12 -2.51 4.68 11.91
C PHE A 12 -1.95 3.26 11.71
N ALA A 13 -2.09 2.67 10.53
CA ALA A 13 -1.50 1.38 10.15
C ALA A 13 -0.02 1.48 9.73
N GLY A 14 0.59 2.67 9.70
CA GLY A 14 1.97 2.87 9.25
C GLY A 14 2.18 2.58 7.76
N LEU A 15 1.16 2.84 6.94
CA LEU A 15 1.18 2.67 5.48
C LEU A 15 1.27 4.01 4.73
N ASP A 16 1.30 5.13 5.45
CA ASP A 16 1.51 6.46 4.90
C ASP A 16 3.00 6.63 4.55
N PRO A 17 3.36 6.85 3.27
CA PRO A 17 4.74 6.98 2.83
C PRO A 17 5.41 8.27 3.33
N THR A 18 4.62 9.26 3.77
CA THR A 18 5.11 10.53 4.28
C THR A 18 5.42 10.51 5.78
N SER A 19 5.05 9.41 6.47
CA SER A 19 5.34 9.26 7.90
C SER A 19 6.82 8.98 8.13
N GLU A 20 7.50 9.94 8.75
CA GLU A 20 8.88 9.78 9.20
C GLU A 20 8.93 9.32 10.65
N TRP A 21 9.93 8.53 10.99
CA TRP A 21 10.19 8.08 12.34
C TRP A 21 11.69 7.89 12.55
N LYS A 22 12.20 8.41 13.64
CA LYS A 22 13.60 8.24 14.06
C LYS A 22 13.71 7.27 15.23
N THR A 23 14.82 6.57 15.29
CA THR A 23 15.13 5.68 16.43
C THR A 23 15.04 6.47 17.74
N LYS A 24 14.41 5.88 18.75
CA LYS A 24 14.12 6.47 20.08
C LYS A 24 12.91 7.42 20.15
N GLU A 25 12.27 7.78 19.05
CA GLU A 25 11.00 8.52 19.08
C GLU A 25 9.80 7.59 19.25
N LEU A 26 8.68 8.13 19.71
CA LEU A 26 7.41 7.40 19.69
C LEU A 26 6.98 7.18 18.25
N ARG A 27 6.57 5.94 17.94
CA ARG A 27 6.10 5.61 16.60
C ARG A 27 4.81 6.36 16.29
N PRO A 28 4.70 7.05 15.14
CA PRO A 28 3.50 7.77 14.74
C PRO A 28 2.37 6.83 14.24
N TRP A 29 2.53 5.52 14.38
CA TRP A 29 1.56 4.51 14.01
C TRP A 29 1.37 3.45 15.10
N ASN A 30 0.27 2.70 15.02
CA ASN A 30 0.03 1.55 15.88
C ASN A 30 0.83 0.33 15.38
N ALA A 31 1.77 -0.16 16.18
CA ALA A 31 2.65 -1.27 15.79
C ALA A 31 1.87 -2.59 15.58
N LYS A 32 0.82 -2.85 16.37
CA LYS A 32 -0.02 -4.05 16.22
C LYS A 32 -0.80 -4.01 14.90
N LEU A 33 -1.39 -2.86 14.57
CA LEU A 33 -2.11 -2.69 13.30
C LEU A 33 -1.16 -2.78 12.11
N LYS A 34 0.05 -2.22 12.20
CA LYS A 34 1.06 -2.36 11.15
C LYS A 34 1.42 -3.82 10.89
N THR A 35 1.62 -4.60 11.95
CA THR A 35 1.88 -6.04 11.85
C THR A 35 0.68 -6.79 11.25
N LEU A 36 -0.54 -6.44 11.67
CA LEU A 36 -1.76 -7.03 11.09
C LEU A 36 -1.89 -6.69 9.60
N ALA A 37 -1.66 -5.44 9.22
CA ALA A 37 -1.67 -5.01 7.81
C ALA A 37 -0.67 -5.79 6.96
N TRP A 38 0.53 -6.07 7.50
CA TRP A 38 1.50 -6.92 6.83
C TRP A 38 0.98 -8.36 6.64
N LYS A 39 0.40 -8.97 7.69
CA LYS A 39 -0.19 -10.31 7.62
C LYS A 39 -1.34 -10.40 6.62
N ILE A 40 -2.20 -9.38 6.56
CA ILE A 40 -3.27 -9.27 5.56
C ILE A 40 -2.66 -9.29 4.14
N GLY A 41 -1.61 -8.50 3.90
CA GLY A 41 -0.92 -8.48 2.61
C GLY A 41 -0.31 -9.84 2.24
N GLU A 42 0.24 -10.58 3.20
CA GLU A 42 0.74 -11.94 2.97
C GLU A 42 -0.39 -12.92 2.63
N SER A 43 -1.56 -12.77 3.26
CA SER A 43 -2.72 -13.61 2.94
C SER A 43 -3.21 -13.37 1.50
N PHE A 44 -3.24 -12.11 1.04
CA PHE A 44 -3.60 -11.79 -0.35
C PHE A 44 -2.65 -12.45 -1.37
N VAL A 45 -1.35 -12.46 -1.08
CA VAL A 45 -0.38 -13.18 -1.93
C VAL A 45 -0.67 -14.68 -2.00
N LYS A 46 -1.06 -15.29 -0.87
CA LYS A 46 -1.33 -16.73 -0.81
C LYS A 46 -2.58 -17.13 -1.58
N VAL A 47 -3.61 -16.30 -1.58
CA VAL A 47 -4.92 -16.62 -2.18
C VAL A 47 -5.13 -16.00 -3.56
N GLN A 48 -4.14 -15.34 -4.15
CA GLN A 48 -4.25 -14.57 -5.40
C GLN A 48 -4.76 -15.39 -6.61
N ASN A 49 -4.67 -16.71 -6.54
CA ASN A 49 -5.14 -17.61 -7.60
C ASN A 49 -6.50 -18.26 -7.30
N HIS A 50 -7.10 -17.94 -6.15
CA HIS A 50 -8.42 -18.46 -5.80
C HIS A 50 -9.51 -17.76 -6.60
N GLU A 51 -10.53 -18.49 -7.04
CA GLU A 51 -11.58 -17.97 -7.91
C GLU A 51 -12.35 -16.82 -7.26
N GLU A 52 -12.68 -16.93 -5.99
CA GLU A 52 -13.45 -15.94 -5.21
C GLU A 52 -12.57 -14.83 -4.62
N ASP A 53 -11.24 -14.88 -4.83
CA ASP A 53 -10.36 -13.86 -4.28
C ASP A 53 -10.50 -12.52 -5.00
N ILE A 54 -10.49 -11.43 -4.24
CA ILE A 54 -10.60 -10.07 -4.74
C ILE A 54 -9.26 -9.33 -4.58
N TYR A 55 -8.76 -9.23 -3.36
CA TYR A 55 -7.57 -8.42 -3.08
C TYR A 55 -6.25 -9.06 -3.50
N GLY A 56 -6.21 -10.37 -3.62
CA GLY A 56 -5.08 -11.07 -4.21
C GLY A 56 -4.99 -10.83 -5.72
N LYS A 57 -6.12 -10.74 -6.42
CA LYS A 57 -6.16 -10.31 -7.83
C LYS A 57 -5.69 -8.87 -7.98
N VAL A 58 -6.15 -7.95 -7.12
CA VAL A 58 -5.66 -6.56 -7.07
C VAL A 58 -4.13 -6.51 -6.84
N TYR A 59 -3.61 -7.35 -5.94
CA TYR A 59 -2.18 -7.46 -5.74
C TYR A 59 -1.45 -7.94 -7.00
N ALA A 60 -1.96 -8.98 -7.66
CA ALA A 60 -1.34 -9.56 -8.85
C ALA A 60 -1.31 -8.56 -10.02
N GLU A 61 -2.42 -7.92 -10.33
CA GLU A 61 -2.52 -6.86 -11.35
C GLU A 61 -1.57 -5.69 -11.04
N ARG A 62 -1.58 -5.23 -9.79
CA ARG A 62 -0.68 -4.16 -9.37
C ARG A 62 0.78 -4.55 -9.52
N LYS A 63 1.13 -5.80 -9.25
CA LYS A 63 2.50 -6.30 -9.38
C LYS A 63 2.98 -6.26 -10.83
N LEU A 64 2.13 -6.66 -11.78
CA LEU A 64 2.44 -6.56 -13.21
C LEU A 64 2.69 -5.11 -13.62
N LEU A 65 1.81 -4.20 -13.23
CA LEU A 65 1.97 -2.77 -13.52
C LEU A 65 3.26 -2.18 -12.90
N GLU A 66 3.62 -2.57 -11.68
CA GLU A 66 4.85 -2.10 -11.04
C GLU A 66 6.10 -2.67 -11.73
N ILE A 67 6.04 -3.90 -12.26
CA ILE A 67 7.11 -4.48 -13.08
C ILE A 67 7.28 -3.69 -14.37
N GLU A 68 6.21 -3.43 -15.11
CA GLU A 68 6.25 -2.63 -16.34
C GLU A 68 6.84 -1.24 -16.10
N ARG A 69 6.40 -0.56 -15.07
CA ARG A 69 6.93 0.76 -14.67
C ARG A 69 8.41 0.71 -14.31
N ASN A 70 8.82 -0.35 -13.64
CA ASN A 70 10.21 -0.57 -13.29
C ASN A 70 11.08 -0.79 -14.53
N GLU A 71 10.60 -1.59 -15.48
CA GLU A 71 11.29 -1.81 -16.76
C GLU A 71 11.36 -0.52 -17.60
N ALA A 72 10.33 0.30 -17.57
CA ALA A 72 10.29 1.63 -18.19
C ALA A 72 11.19 2.68 -17.50
N GLY A 73 11.86 2.32 -16.38
CA GLY A 73 12.77 3.24 -15.66
C GLY A 73 12.10 4.29 -14.79
N LEU A 74 10.79 4.20 -14.54
CA LEU A 74 10.04 5.20 -13.77
C LEU A 74 10.42 5.24 -12.28
N PHE A 75 11.26 4.33 -11.82
CA PHE A 75 11.72 4.25 -10.43
C PHE A 75 13.22 4.52 -10.28
N ALA A 76 13.88 5.10 -11.30
CA ALA A 76 15.32 5.33 -11.29
C ALA A 76 15.78 6.19 -10.09
N ASP A 77 15.07 7.28 -9.79
CA ASP A 77 15.39 8.15 -8.65
C ASP A 77 15.24 7.41 -7.31
N GLN A 78 14.17 6.62 -7.17
CA GLN A 78 13.94 5.82 -5.98
C GLN A 78 15.00 4.72 -5.82
N ALA A 79 15.42 4.11 -6.92
CA ALA A 79 16.50 3.13 -6.94
C ALA A 79 17.83 3.76 -6.51
N ALA A 80 18.15 4.97 -7.01
CA ALA A 80 19.37 5.69 -6.62
C ALA A 80 19.40 5.98 -5.11
N ILE A 81 18.29 6.47 -4.53
CA ILE A 81 18.18 6.70 -3.09
C ILE A 81 18.42 5.39 -2.31
N LYS A 82 17.87 4.26 -2.79
CA LYS A 82 18.05 2.96 -2.13
C LYS A 82 19.47 2.42 -2.30
N ALA A 83 20.10 2.61 -3.44
CA ALA A 83 21.49 2.22 -3.67
C ALA A 83 22.46 2.91 -2.71
N ALA A 84 22.16 4.15 -2.30
CA ALA A 84 23.00 4.91 -1.36
C ALA A 84 22.98 4.36 0.07
N VAL A 85 21.94 3.63 0.48
CA VAL A 85 21.75 3.17 1.86
C VAL A 85 21.82 1.65 2.04
N VAL A 86 21.73 0.89 0.95
CA VAL A 86 21.76 -0.59 0.99
C VAL A 86 23.19 -1.08 0.79
N GLY A 87 23.58 -2.12 1.54
CA GLY A 87 24.91 -2.72 1.43
C GLY A 87 25.22 -3.23 0.02
N LYS A 88 26.39 -2.86 -0.52
CA LYS A 88 26.83 -3.17 -1.89
C LYS A 88 26.90 -4.66 -2.23
N GLY A 89 27.02 -5.53 -1.23
CA GLY A 89 27.06 -6.98 -1.41
C GLY A 89 25.67 -7.66 -1.49
N THR A 90 24.58 -6.90 -1.38
CA THR A 90 23.21 -7.48 -1.38
C THR A 90 22.66 -7.66 -2.79
N GLU A 91 21.78 -8.66 -2.99
CA GLU A 91 21.07 -8.84 -4.26
C GLU A 91 20.21 -7.59 -4.61
N ALA A 92 19.64 -6.94 -3.61
CA ALA A 92 18.86 -5.70 -3.81
C ALA A 92 19.73 -4.58 -4.41
N TYR A 93 20.98 -4.43 -3.96
CA TYR A 93 21.90 -3.44 -4.51
C TYR A 93 22.17 -3.64 -5.99
N LYS A 94 22.29 -4.89 -6.46
CA LYS A 94 22.50 -5.19 -7.90
C LYS A 94 21.39 -4.62 -8.79
N HIS A 95 20.17 -4.56 -8.29
CA HIS A 95 19.06 -3.94 -9.00
C HIS A 95 19.08 -2.41 -8.88
N TYR A 96 19.25 -1.89 -7.66
CA TYR A 96 19.25 -0.45 -7.41
C TYR A 96 20.39 0.28 -8.14
N SER A 97 21.57 -0.31 -8.22
CA SER A 97 22.72 0.24 -8.96
C SER A 97 22.48 0.35 -10.46
N LYS A 98 21.50 -0.40 -10.99
CA LYS A 98 21.07 -0.34 -12.40
C LYS A 98 19.84 0.58 -12.62
N GLY A 99 19.47 1.36 -11.61
CA GLY A 99 18.30 2.24 -11.67
C GLY A 99 16.95 1.52 -11.58
N LYS A 100 16.92 0.27 -11.10
CA LYS A 100 15.69 -0.53 -10.98
C LYS A 100 15.43 -0.94 -9.53
N LEU A 101 14.15 -1.06 -9.17
CA LEU A 101 13.77 -1.63 -7.89
C LEU A 101 13.98 -3.16 -7.90
N SER A 102 14.39 -3.70 -6.77
CA SER A 102 14.51 -5.16 -6.61
C SER A 102 13.15 -5.86 -6.63
N PRO A 103 13.09 -7.16 -7.00
CA PRO A 103 11.83 -7.93 -6.99
C PRO A 103 11.09 -7.89 -5.65
N GLY A 104 11.81 -7.99 -4.54
CA GLY A 104 11.23 -7.88 -3.20
C GLY A 104 10.65 -6.48 -2.90
N HIS A 105 11.25 -5.42 -3.44
CA HIS A 105 10.71 -4.06 -3.32
C HIS A 105 9.41 -3.92 -4.13
N ILE A 106 9.37 -4.41 -5.38
CA ILE A 106 8.17 -4.43 -6.22
C ILE A 106 7.04 -5.20 -5.51
N GLN A 107 7.33 -6.39 -4.99
CA GLN A 107 6.36 -7.18 -4.22
C GLN A 107 5.80 -6.40 -3.03
N SER A 108 6.66 -5.75 -2.26
CA SER A 108 6.24 -4.97 -1.08
C SER A 108 5.39 -3.76 -1.45
N ARG A 109 5.67 -3.09 -2.58
CA ARG A 109 4.84 -1.99 -3.12
C ARG A 109 3.44 -2.49 -3.49
N SER A 110 3.37 -3.61 -4.21
CA SER A 110 2.12 -4.20 -4.67
C SER A 110 1.25 -4.70 -3.50
N LYS A 111 1.85 -5.34 -2.50
CA LYS A 111 1.15 -5.72 -1.26
C LYS A 111 0.58 -4.51 -0.53
N ARG A 112 1.38 -3.45 -0.34
CA ARG A 112 0.91 -2.23 0.32
C ARG A 112 -0.26 -1.58 -0.42
N TYR A 113 -0.26 -1.60 -1.74
CA TYR A 113 -1.37 -1.09 -2.53
C TYR A 113 -2.66 -1.86 -2.24
N ALA A 114 -2.64 -3.20 -2.32
CA ALA A 114 -3.80 -4.03 -2.06
C ALA A 114 -4.31 -3.87 -0.61
N VAL A 115 -3.41 -3.81 0.37
CA VAL A 115 -3.78 -3.59 1.79
C VAL A 115 -4.37 -2.19 1.99
N LYS A 116 -3.83 -1.16 1.36
CA LYS A 116 -4.40 0.20 1.45
C LYS A 116 -5.81 0.25 0.86
N LEU A 117 -6.04 -0.42 -0.25
CA LEU A 117 -7.38 -0.52 -0.85
C LEU A 117 -8.35 -1.26 0.08
N PHE A 118 -7.93 -2.42 0.62
CA PHE A 118 -8.73 -3.15 1.61
C PHE A 118 -9.10 -2.30 2.82
N LEU A 119 -8.15 -1.58 3.39
CA LEU A 119 -8.40 -0.70 4.55
C LEU A 119 -9.31 0.48 4.19
N ALA A 120 -9.24 1.00 2.97
CA ALA A 120 -10.15 2.03 2.49
C ALA A 120 -11.58 1.49 2.37
N HIS A 121 -11.74 0.30 1.83
CA HIS A 121 -13.05 -0.39 1.75
C HIS A 121 -13.60 -0.72 3.14
N TYR A 122 -12.76 -1.24 4.03
CA TYR A 122 -13.14 -1.47 5.42
C TYR A 122 -13.62 -0.18 6.10
N HIS A 123 -12.88 0.93 5.92
CA HIS A 123 -13.28 2.22 6.45
C HIS A 123 -14.63 2.66 5.89
N HIS A 124 -14.82 2.54 4.57
CA HIS A 124 -16.06 2.93 3.88
C HIS A 124 -17.27 2.17 4.46
N VAL A 125 -17.19 0.85 4.53
CA VAL A 125 -18.25 0.00 5.06
C VAL A 125 -18.53 0.31 6.53
N ALA A 126 -17.49 0.37 7.35
CA ALA A 126 -17.63 0.66 8.78
C ALA A 126 -18.22 2.05 9.04
N TYR A 127 -17.84 3.06 8.25
CA TYR A 127 -18.36 4.41 8.35
C TYR A 127 -19.86 4.44 8.02
N LYS A 128 -20.25 3.87 6.86
CA LYS A 128 -21.64 3.81 6.42
C LYS A 128 -22.54 3.05 7.40
N LEU A 129 -22.07 1.92 7.93
CA LEU A 129 -22.81 1.15 8.93
C LEU A 129 -22.97 1.90 10.28
N HIS A 130 -22.00 2.74 10.64
CA HIS A 130 -22.02 3.45 11.92
C HIS A 130 -22.77 4.76 11.87
N TYR A 131 -22.64 5.52 10.76
CA TYR A 131 -23.20 6.86 10.64
C TYR A 131 -24.44 6.92 9.73
N GLY A 132 -24.69 5.89 8.93
CA GLY A 132 -25.82 5.86 7.97
C GLY A 132 -25.59 6.74 6.72
N GLU A 133 -24.38 7.25 6.53
CA GLU A 133 -24.02 8.15 5.43
C GLU A 133 -22.69 7.75 4.77
N GLU A 134 -22.43 8.25 3.57
CA GLU A 134 -21.18 8.00 2.86
C GLU A 134 -19.99 8.67 3.56
N PRO A 135 -18.82 7.99 3.66
CA PRO A 135 -17.64 8.60 4.22
C PRO A 135 -17.12 9.74 3.36
N PRO A 136 -16.35 10.69 3.94
CA PRO A 136 -15.65 11.71 3.17
C PRO A 136 -14.78 11.06 2.08
N LYS A 137 -14.81 11.63 0.88
CA LYS A 137 -13.97 11.14 -0.22
C LYS A 137 -12.49 11.18 0.18
N PRO A 138 -11.70 10.18 -0.21
CA PRO A 138 -10.26 10.22 0.03
C PRO A 138 -9.64 11.49 -0.57
N TYR A 139 -8.77 12.15 0.17
CA TYR A 139 -8.09 13.38 -0.23
C TYR A 139 -7.49 13.32 -1.65
N VAL A 140 -6.92 12.17 -2.01
CA VAL A 140 -6.33 11.91 -3.33
C VAL A 140 -7.35 12.04 -4.47
N ILE A 141 -8.62 11.68 -4.21
CA ILE A 141 -9.70 11.78 -5.21
C ILE A 141 -10.27 13.20 -5.23
N ASP A 142 -10.46 13.78 -4.06
CA ASP A 142 -11.14 15.07 -3.91
C ASP A 142 -10.24 16.26 -4.30
N HIS A 143 -8.95 16.18 -3.97
CA HIS A 143 -8.00 17.29 -4.15
C HIS A 143 -6.91 17.06 -5.21
N LEU A 144 -6.62 15.82 -5.60
CA LEU A 144 -5.58 15.49 -6.57
C LEU A 144 -6.13 14.93 -7.90
N ASN A 145 -7.43 15.07 -8.15
CA ASN A 145 -8.11 14.66 -9.39
C ASN A 145 -7.82 13.20 -9.82
N HIS A 146 -7.58 12.30 -8.87
CA HIS A 146 -7.50 10.88 -9.20
C HIS A 146 -8.90 10.33 -9.50
N THR A 147 -9.14 9.95 -10.75
CA THR A 147 -10.46 9.56 -11.27
C THR A 147 -10.93 8.17 -10.86
N HIS A 148 -10.08 7.35 -10.25
CA HIS A 148 -10.42 5.97 -9.92
C HIS A 148 -10.80 5.79 -8.45
N PHE A 149 -12.11 5.90 -8.18
CA PHE A 149 -12.71 5.40 -6.95
C PHE A 149 -13.14 3.95 -7.16
N ILE A 150 -12.49 3.02 -6.46
CA ILE A 150 -12.87 1.61 -6.46
C ILE A 150 -13.81 1.40 -5.27
N LYS A 151 -15.06 1.05 -5.57
CA LYS A 151 -16.08 0.78 -4.53
C LYS A 151 -15.74 -0.51 -3.76
N PRO A 152 -16.18 -0.61 -2.48
CA PRO A 152 -16.12 -1.87 -1.76
C PRO A 152 -16.85 -2.97 -2.52
N PRO A 153 -16.26 -4.16 -2.66
CA PRO A 153 -16.93 -5.29 -3.30
C PRO A 153 -18.11 -5.77 -2.43
N ASN A 154 -19.19 -6.22 -3.06
CA ASN A 154 -20.36 -6.80 -2.39
C ASN A 154 -21.03 -5.90 -1.34
N PHE A 155 -20.93 -4.59 -1.48
CA PHE A 155 -21.54 -3.62 -0.59
C PHE A 155 -22.24 -2.51 -1.41
N GLU A 156 -23.56 -2.39 -1.24
CA GLU A 156 -24.43 -1.40 -1.88
C GLU A 156 -24.76 -0.23 -0.93
#